data_5e3bfbe803046aba48e0766783a482ff
#
_entry.id   5e3bfbe803046aba48e0766783a482ff
#
_cell.length_a   1.000
_cell.length_b   1.000
_cell.length_c   1.000
_cell.angle_alpha   90.00
_cell.angle_beta   90.00
_cell.angle_gamma   90.00
#
_symmetry.space_group_name_H-M   'P 1'
#
loop_
_entity.id
_entity.type
_entity.pdbx_description
1 polymer ?
#
loop_
_entity_poly.entity_id
_entity_poly.type
_entity_poly.pdbx_seq_one_letter_code
_entity_poly.pdbx_strand_id
1 'polypeptide(L)'
;MATNEIFRHADHLSVPVKAGVKSGDPVRVGVLNGVAVTGRGEGGNPADSATVWFSGAFNLEVKGAVKNVGDPIYITDSGLAASGTTVFGAAYGTQAGDGVIAVKILQPGTAAAAA
;
A
#
# COMPACT_ATOMS: atom_id res chain seq x y z
N MET A 1 -9.98 4.15 29.91
CA MET A 1 -10.26 3.35 28.69
C MET A 1 -11.26 4.09 27.83
N ALA A 2 -10.96 4.19 26.56
CA ALA A 2 -11.87 4.82 25.61
C ALA A 2 -13.05 3.89 25.35
N THR A 3 -14.26 4.41 25.44
CA THR A 3 -15.48 3.63 25.18
C THR A 3 -15.93 3.71 23.73
N ASN A 4 -15.30 4.56 22.94
CA ASN A 4 -15.62 4.77 21.52
C ASN A 4 -14.62 4.08 20.56
N GLU A 5 -13.78 3.20 21.09
CA GLU A 5 -12.85 2.43 20.27
C GLU A 5 -13.63 1.43 19.43
N ILE A 6 -13.40 1.45 18.10
CA ILE A 6 -14.04 0.50 17.17
C ILE A 6 -13.14 -0.70 16.94
N PHE A 7 -11.87 -0.44 16.68
CA PHE A 7 -10.88 -1.49 16.47
C PHE A 7 -9.64 -1.17 17.29
N ARG A 8 -9.22 -2.12 18.12
CA ARG A 8 -7.99 -1.98 18.88
C ARG A 8 -6.78 -2.04 17.95
N HIS A 9 -6.86 -2.88 16.95
CA HIS A 9 -5.84 -3.04 15.92
C HIS A 9 -6.48 -2.75 14.57
N ALA A 10 -5.99 -1.73 13.90
CA ALA A 10 -6.47 -1.34 12.59
C ALA A 10 -5.38 -1.48 11.52
N ASP A 11 -4.49 -2.45 11.70
CA ASP A 11 -3.43 -2.74 10.72
C ASP A 11 -4.01 -3.33 9.44
N HIS A 12 -5.18 -3.91 9.50
CA HIS A 12 -5.90 -4.42 8.34
C HIS A 12 -7.39 -4.17 8.52
N LEU A 13 -8.03 -3.78 7.45
CA LEU A 13 -9.46 -3.46 7.44
C LEU A 13 -10.06 -3.85 6.10
N SER A 14 -11.37 -4.10 6.10
CA SER A 14 -12.14 -4.22 4.87
C SER A 14 -12.51 -2.82 4.41
N VAL A 15 -12.07 -2.45 3.21
CA VAL A 15 -12.28 -1.10 2.67
C VAL A 15 -12.69 -1.18 1.20
N PRO A 16 -13.45 -0.18 0.70
CA PRO A 16 -13.76 -0.11 -0.73
C PRO A 16 -12.47 0.07 -1.54
N VAL A 17 -12.38 -0.65 -2.66
CA VAL A 17 -11.23 -0.59 -3.55
C VAL A 17 -11.69 -0.51 -5.00
N LYS A 18 -10.77 -0.20 -5.88
CA LYS A 18 -11.07 -0.12 -7.32
C LYS A 18 -11.43 -1.48 -7.88
N ALA A 19 -12.17 -1.48 -8.99
CA ALA A 19 -12.43 -2.70 -9.73
C ALA A 19 -11.11 -3.33 -10.21
N GLY A 20 -11.06 -4.66 -10.18
CA GLY A 20 -9.89 -5.40 -10.65
C GLY A 20 -8.80 -5.62 -9.61
N VAL A 21 -8.95 -5.12 -8.40
CA VAL A 21 -7.97 -5.36 -7.32
C VAL A 21 -7.95 -6.84 -6.97
N LYS A 22 -6.76 -7.40 -6.89
CA LYS A 22 -6.52 -8.80 -6.57
C LYS A 22 -5.61 -8.92 -5.36
N SER A 23 -5.61 -10.10 -4.75
CA SER A 23 -4.69 -10.40 -3.65
C SER A 23 -3.24 -10.10 -4.06
N GLY A 24 -2.55 -9.36 -3.23
CA GLY A 24 -1.17 -8.97 -3.47
C GLY A 24 -0.99 -7.61 -4.14
N ASP A 25 -2.08 -6.98 -4.60
CA ASP A 25 -1.98 -5.69 -5.27
C ASP A 25 -1.75 -4.56 -4.28
N PRO A 26 -0.86 -3.62 -4.60
CA PRO A 26 -0.74 -2.39 -3.81
C PRO A 26 -1.97 -1.51 -4.09
N VAL A 27 -2.50 -0.90 -3.05
CA VAL A 27 -3.69 -0.05 -3.16
C VAL A 27 -3.51 1.22 -2.35
N ARG A 28 -4.21 2.26 -2.77
CA ARG A 28 -4.31 3.49 -2.01
C ARG A 28 -5.78 3.86 -1.91
N VAL A 29 -6.29 3.92 -0.69
CA VAL A 29 -7.68 4.23 -0.40
C VAL A 29 -7.69 5.58 0.31
N GLY A 30 -8.07 6.63 -0.41
CA GLY A 30 -7.90 7.99 0.11
C GLY A 30 -6.42 8.27 0.34
N VAL A 31 -6.04 8.51 1.59
CA VAL A 31 -4.64 8.73 1.96
C VAL A 31 -3.98 7.49 2.55
N LEU A 32 -4.69 6.37 2.60
CA LEU A 32 -4.17 5.14 3.20
C LEU A 32 -3.51 4.26 2.15
N ASN A 33 -2.27 3.90 2.41
CA ASN A 33 -1.53 2.98 1.56
C ASN A 33 -1.58 1.57 2.14
N GLY A 34 -1.73 0.57 1.29
CA GLY A 34 -1.76 -0.80 1.76
C GLY A 34 -1.63 -1.81 0.64
N VAL A 35 -1.71 -3.08 1.03
CA VAL A 35 -1.67 -4.21 0.10
C VAL A 35 -2.92 -5.04 0.32
N ALA A 36 -3.66 -5.30 -0.74
CA ALA A 36 -4.84 -6.14 -0.67
C ALA A 36 -4.43 -7.59 -0.40
N VAL A 37 -4.99 -8.18 0.63
CA VAL A 37 -4.74 -9.60 0.95
C VAL A 37 -5.83 -10.49 0.39
N THR A 38 -6.97 -9.90 -0.04
CA THR A 38 -8.01 -10.60 -0.79
C THR A 38 -8.31 -9.80 -2.05
N GLY A 39 -8.90 -10.45 -3.04
CA GLY A 39 -9.45 -9.75 -4.18
C GLY A 39 -10.71 -8.97 -3.79
N ARG A 40 -11.10 -8.04 -4.63
CA ARG A 40 -12.32 -7.25 -4.44
C ARG A 40 -13.54 -8.17 -4.43
N GLY A 41 -14.35 -8.06 -3.39
CA GLY A 41 -15.55 -8.88 -3.22
C GLY A 41 -15.29 -10.30 -2.78
N GLU A 42 -14.05 -10.64 -2.42
CA GLU A 42 -13.66 -11.99 -1.98
C GLU A 42 -13.42 -12.01 -0.47
N GLY A 43 -13.25 -13.21 0.07
CA GLY A 43 -12.91 -13.36 1.49
C GLY A 43 -14.00 -12.90 2.44
N GLY A 44 -15.26 -12.93 2.02
CA GLY A 44 -16.36 -12.46 2.84
C GLY A 44 -16.58 -10.96 2.81
N ASN A 45 -15.84 -10.24 2.00
CA ASN A 45 -16.01 -8.78 1.87
C ASN A 45 -17.23 -8.43 1.00
N PRO A 46 -17.82 -7.24 1.20
CA PRO A 46 -18.81 -6.72 0.26
C PRO A 46 -18.24 -6.65 -1.16
N ALA A 47 -19.12 -6.62 -2.16
CA ALA A 47 -18.73 -6.72 -3.56
C ALA A 47 -17.74 -5.65 -4.03
N ASP A 48 -17.71 -4.50 -3.36
CA ASP A 48 -16.83 -3.37 -3.73
C ASP A 48 -15.61 -3.25 -2.82
N SER A 49 -15.40 -4.19 -1.92
CA SER A 49 -14.40 -4.06 -0.86
C SER A 49 -13.42 -5.23 -0.86
N ALA A 50 -12.26 -4.99 -0.28
CA ALA A 50 -11.24 -6.00 -0.07
C ALA A 50 -10.61 -5.79 1.31
N THR A 51 -10.05 -6.85 1.87
CA THR A 51 -9.26 -6.72 3.08
C THR A 51 -7.88 -6.20 2.68
N VAL A 52 -7.49 -5.09 3.28
CA VAL A 52 -6.22 -4.42 2.98
C VAL A 52 -5.38 -4.34 4.24
N TRP A 53 -4.12 -4.71 4.13
CA TRP A 53 -3.13 -4.53 5.19
C TRP A 53 -2.44 -3.18 4.99
N PHE A 54 -2.43 -2.38 6.05
CA PHE A 54 -1.91 -1.01 6.02
C PHE A 54 -0.51 -0.89 6.64
N SER A 55 0.09 -1.98 7.03
CA SER A 55 1.43 -2.00 7.61
C SER A 55 2.18 -3.24 7.18
N GLY A 56 3.48 -3.26 7.41
CA GLY A 56 4.34 -4.38 7.08
C GLY A 56 5.14 -4.14 5.82
N ALA A 57 5.82 -5.18 5.38
CA ALA A 57 6.63 -5.15 4.15
C ALA A 57 6.22 -6.33 3.27
N PHE A 58 6.11 -6.07 1.98
CA PHE A 58 5.67 -7.06 1.01
C PHE A 58 6.57 -7.03 -0.21
N ASN A 59 6.72 -8.17 -0.87
CA ASN A 59 7.39 -8.22 -2.16
C ASN A 59 6.43 -7.73 -3.22
N LEU A 60 6.76 -6.62 -3.84
CA LEU A 60 5.89 -5.95 -4.81
C LEU A 60 6.68 -5.61 -6.06
N GLU A 61 5.99 -5.63 -7.19
CA GLU A 61 6.59 -5.21 -8.44
C GLU A 61 6.73 -3.70 -8.47
N VAL A 62 7.94 -3.23 -8.75
CA VAL A 62 8.27 -1.80 -8.80
C VAL A 62 9.00 -1.53 -10.11
N LYS A 63 8.58 -0.50 -10.82
CA LYS A 63 9.21 -0.06 -12.05
C LYS A 63 10.33 0.93 -11.76
N GLY A 64 11.48 0.70 -12.39
CA GLY A 64 12.62 1.58 -12.28
C GLY A 64 13.69 1.09 -11.31
N ALA A 65 14.86 1.71 -11.39
CA ALA A 65 15.99 1.35 -10.54
C ALA A 65 15.81 1.91 -9.13
N VAL A 66 16.14 1.09 -8.14
CA VAL A 66 16.16 1.50 -6.72
C VAL A 66 17.57 1.26 -6.21
N LYS A 67 18.24 2.32 -5.82
CA LYS A 67 19.67 2.28 -5.50
C LYS A 67 19.97 2.02 -4.03
N ASN A 68 19.11 2.49 -3.15
CA ASN A 68 19.37 2.41 -1.71
C ASN A 68 18.16 1.91 -0.96
N VAL A 69 18.39 1.15 0.10
CA VAL A 69 17.35 0.80 1.06
C VAL A 69 16.85 2.10 1.69
N GLY A 70 15.53 2.24 1.77
CA GLY A 70 14.90 3.44 2.29
C GLY A 70 14.49 4.44 1.24
N ASP A 71 14.84 4.21 -0.02
CA ASP A 71 14.38 5.10 -1.10
C ASP A 71 12.86 5.08 -1.19
N PRO A 72 12.23 6.22 -1.47
CA PRO A 72 10.77 6.26 -1.57
C PRO A 72 10.28 5.48 -2.79
N ILE A 73 9.18 4.78 -2.60
CA ILE A 73 8.46 4.08 -3.66
C ILE A 73 7.13 4.77 -3.83
N TYR A 74 6.78 5.08 -5.07
CA TYR A 74 5.59 5.87 -5.39
C TYR A 74 4.51 4.97 -5.99
N ILE A 75 3.26 5.29 -5.69
CA ILE A 75 2.12 4.61 -6.32
C ILE A 75 1.58 5.49 -7.45
N THR A 76 1.36 4.88 -8.60
CA THR A 76 0.83 5.53 -9.79
C THR A 76 -0.37 4.74 -10.29
N ASP A 77 -1.05 5.24 -11.33
CA ASP A 77 -2.16 4.53 -11.94
C ASP A 77 -1.75 3.18 -12.53
N SER A 78 -0.46 3.03 -12.85
CA SER A 78 0.09 1.80 -13.43
C SER A 78 0.71 0.86 -12.40
N GLY A 79 0.69 1.22 -11.13
CA GLY A 79 1.31 0.45 -10.05
C GLY A 79 2.42 1.22 -9.36
N LEU A 80 3.38 0.49 -8.78
CA LEU A 80 4.47 1.13 -8.03
C LEU A 80 5.64 1.48 -8.95
N ALA A 81 6.33 2.56 -8.62
CA ALA A 81 7.47 3.04 -9.39
C ALA A 81 8.50 3.71 -8.47
N ALA A 82 9.73 3.78 -8.97
CA ALA A 82 10.83 4.44 -8.26
C ALA A 82 10.74 5.97 -8.32
N SER A 83 9.86 6.50 -9.14
CA SER A 83 9.63 7.94 -9.25
C SER A 83 8.15 8.24 -9.36
N GLY A 84 7.74 9.42 -8.93
CA GLY A 84 6.35 9.82 -8.94
C GLY A 84 6.10 10.94 -7.96
N THR A 85 4.83 11.16 -7.62
CA THR A 85 4.43 12.24 -6.72
C THR A 85 3.75 11.75 -5.44
N THR A 86 3.21 10.54 -5.44
CA THR A 86 2.47 10.01 -4.30
C THR A 86 3.26 8.87 -3.68
N VAL A 87 3.81 9.09 -2.50
CA VAL A 87 4.61 8.09 -1.80
C VAL A 87 3.72 6.98 -1.29
N PHE A 88 4.08 5.74 -1.62
CA PHE A 88 3.42 4.53 -1.12
C PHE A 88 4.20 3.91 0.04
N GLY A 89 5.50 3.85 -0.09
CA GLY A 89 6.31 3.17 0.89
C GLY A 89 7.78 3.46 0.70
N ALA A 90 8.61 2.65 1.33
CA ALA A 90 10.06 2.75 1.24
C ALA A 90 10.62 1.41 0.79
N ALA A 91 11.64 1.46 -0.05
CA ALA A 91 12.30 0.25 -0.51
C ALA A 91 13.06 -0.41 0.64
N TYR A 92 12.89 -1.72 0.77
CA TYR A 92 13.69 -2.51 1.70
C TYR A 92 14.77 -3.31 0.95
N GLY A 93 14.76 -3.25 -0.36
CA GLY A 93 15.76 -3.86 -1.20
C GLY A 93 16.18 -2.93 -2.31
N THR A 94 17.04 -3.39 -3.18
CA THR A 94 17.53 -2.62 -4.32
C THR A 94 17.34 -3.40 -5.61
N GLN A 95 17.30 -2.68 -6.72
CA GLN A 95 17.22 -3.32 -8.04
C GLN A 95 17.81 -2.39 -9.08
N ALA A 96 18.34 -2.98 -10.15
CA ALA A 96 18.95 -2.23 -11.25
C ALA A 96 17.91 -1.69 -12.23
N GLY A 97 16.74 -2.30 -12.30
CA GLY A 97 15.66 -1.90 -13.19
C GLY A 97 14.35 -2.49 -12.68
N ASP A 98 13.36 -2.61 -13.53
CA ASP A 98 12.05 -3.15 -13.15
C ASP A 98 12.17 -4.53 -12.51
N GLY A 99 11.46 -4.77 -11.45
CA GLY A 99 11.46 -6.07 -10.78
C GLY A 99 10.65 -6.07 -9.51
N VAL A 100 10.74 -7.17 -8.78
CA VAL A 100 10.06 -7.36 -7.49
C VAL A 100 11.06 -7.14 -6.37
N ILE A 101 10.74 -6.22 -5.47
CA ILE A 101 11.55 -5.98 -4.28
C ILE A 101 10.66 -5.86 -3.07
N ALA A 102 11.25 -6.01 -1.89
CA ALA A 102 10.53 -5.78 -0.65
C ALA A 102 10.27 -4.28 -0.47
N VAL A 103 9.03 -3.94 -0.18
CA VAL A 103 8.59 -2.56 0.04
C VAL A 103 7.89 -2.49 1.39
N LYS A 104 8.35 -1.59 2.25
CA LYS A 104 7.69 -1.32 3.53
C LYS A 104 6.61 -0.28 3.29
N ILE A 105 5.39 -0.60 3.71
CA ILE A 105 4.26 0.33 3.59
C ILE A 105 4.47 1.50 4.53
N LEU A 106 4.29 2.71 4.01
CA LEU A 106 4.32 3.94 4.81
C LEU A 106 2.97 4.63 4.69
N GLN A 107 2.52 5.20 5.78
CA GLN A 107 1.34 6.04 5.76
C GLN A 107 1.77 7.50 5.70
N PRO A 108 0.98 8.37 5.07
CA PRO A 108 1.30 9.79 5.05
C PRO A 108 1.36 10.33 6.48
N GLY A 109 2.33 11.17 6.75
CA GLY A 109 2.36 11.90 8.01
C GLY A 109 1.28 12.97 8.03
N THR A 110 0.90 13.38 9.22
CA THR A 110 -0.12 14.41 9.36
C THR A 110 0.31 15.73 8.71
N ALA A 111 1.59 15.98 8.66
CA ALA A 111 2.13 17.20 8.07
C ALA A 111 2.26 17.12 6.56
N ALA A 112 2.05 15.97 5.95
CA ALA A 112 2.22 15.81 4.51
C ALA A 112 1.33 16.77 3.72
N ALA A 113 0.14 17.02 4.22
CA ALA A 113 -0.79 17.92 3.57
C ALA A 113 -0.38 19.40 3.66
N ALA A 114 0.50 19.72 4.59
CA ALA A 114 0.96 21.10 4.78
C ALA A 114 2.10 21.47 3.86
N ALA A 115 2.66 20.52 3.18
CA ALA A 115 3.76 20.75 2.27
C ALA A 115 3.39 21.69 1.13
#